data_0660fb6bcd91e55d4d99d531d2cebcca
#
_entry.id   0660fb6bcd91e55d4d99d531d2cebcca
#
_cell.length_a   1.000
_cell.length_b   1.000
_cell.length_c   1.000
_cell.angle_alpha   90.00
_cell.angle_beta   90.00
_cell.angle_gamma   90.00
#
_symmetry.space_group_name_H-M   'P 1'
#
loop_
_entity.id
_entity.type
_entity.pdbx_description
1 polymer ?
#
loop_
_entity_poly.entity_id
_entity_poly.type
_entity_poly.pdbx_seq_one_letter_code
_entity_poly.pdbx_strand_id
1 'polypeptide(L)'
;LAVMITIPEPWANNDTISQEKRDFYQYYATMMEPWDGPASIVFSDGDVMGAVLDRNGLRPSRYYITDDDQVILASEVGAIEVDPSHVVKKERLRPGRMLLIDTVKGELVSDEALKMRYASRRPYGEWLDSNLVELDKLPIPNKGVLSMTKAERARLQKTYGYTYEQYKTMILPMALNGIEPVSAMGADSPLAVLSKKHQPLFNYFKQLFAQVTNPPIDAIREQIVTSTYTLFGCEQNLLTSSELNCRKVRALSPILTNEELEKLRNIDLEGFKSITIPSLFNVKQENDMETAMDTIFEAADIAIENGYNIIILSDKGVDKDKAPIPALLVASGLHHHLIRKGTRMKVSIVLESGEPREVHHFACLVGYGVNGINPYMAYEAIKELSDEKLLEYSYEDGVKRFNKACTKGIVKIMSKMGISTIQSYQGAQIFEALGISESVVNKYFTGTTTRIGGMGIEHIQKEVLLRHAEAFDKVNGKKALKTGGDYKWRAKGEYHMFNPESIYKLQMACRTGNYKLYKEYAKEMDEHQQHQCTIRGMLDIKTIDKPIAIDQVESVESIVKRFKTGAMSYGSISVSYTHLRAHETSQDL
;
A
#
# COMPACT_ATOMS: atom_id res chain seq x y z
N LEU A 1 6.96 15.86 -26.22
CA LEU A 1 6.64 16.27 -24.84
C LEU A 1 6.04 15.12 -24.05
N ALA A 2 4.93 14.51 -24.47
CA ALA A 2 4.27 13.43 -23.73
C ALA A 2 5.25 12.31 -23.33
N VAL A 3 6.04 11.82 -24.27
CA VAL A 3 7.03 10.76 -24.02
C VAL A 3 8.14 11.24 -23.05
N MET A 4 8.58 12.49 -23.15
CA MET A 4 9.60 13.06 -22.28
C MET A 4 9.14 13.15 -20.82
N ILE A 5 7.88 13.49 -20.58
CA ILE A 5 7.33 13.57 -19.22
C ILE A 5 6.96 12.19 -18.66
N THR A 6 6.57 11.24 -19.53
CA THR A 6 6.23 9.88 -19.13
C THR A 6 7.48 9.06 -18.77
N ILE A 7 8.58 9.25 -19.54
CA ILE A 7 9.86 8.56 -19.30
C ILE A 7 10.96 9.62 -19.11
N PRO A 8 11.01 10.25 -17.94
CA PRO A 8 12.02 11.25 -17.65
C PRO A 8 13.41 10.61 -17.53
N GLU A 9 14.45 11.37 -17.90
CA GLU A 9 15.80 11.01 -17.47
C GLU A 9 15.95 11.18 -15.94
N PRO A 10 16.92 10.53 -15.30
CA PRO A 10 17.17 10.72 -13.86
C PRO A 10 17.52 12.19 -13.58
N TRP A 11 16.64 12.88 -12.86
CA TRP A 11 16.77 14.33 -12.61
C TRP A 11 16.87 14.68 -11.13
N ALA A 12 16.20 13.94 -10.25
CA ALA A 12 16.25 14.17 -8.82
C ALA A 12 17.65 13.85 -8.27
N ASN A 13 18.21 14.74 -7.47
CA ASN A 13 19.55 14.63 -6.89
C ASN A 13 20.67 14.40 -7.93
N ASN A 14 20.50 14.90 -9.14
CA ASN A 14 21.46 14.82 -10.22
C ASN A 14 22.06 16.20 -10.50
N ASP A 15 23.29 16.44 -10.06
CA ASP A 15 23.96 17.73 -10.19
C ASP A 15 24.52 17.99 -11.60
N THR A 16 24.51 16.98 -12.49
CA THR A 16 25.00 17.10 -13.87
C THR A 16 23.94 17.58 -14.87
N ILE A 17 22.68 17.61 -14.47
CA ILE A 17 21.57 18.10 -15.30
C ILE A 17 21.40 19.62 -15.15
N SER A 18 21.06 20.33 -16.23
CA SER A 18 20.81 21.77 -16.16
C SER A 18 19.59 22.10 -15.27
N GLN A 19 19.56 23.31 -14.71
CA GLN A 19 18.48 23.75 -13.85
C GLN A 19 17.13 23.77 -14.60
N GLU A 20 17.12 24.23 -15.85
CA GLU A 20 15.91 24.28 -16.69
C GLU A 20 15.29 22.88 -16.89
N LYS A 21 16.12 21.86 -17.13
CA LYS A 21 15.63 20.49 -17.25
C LYS A 21 15.14 19.95 -15.90
N ARG A 22 15.81 20.28 -14.81
CA ARG A 22 15.39 19.90 -13.45
C ARG A 22 14.02 20.50 -13.13
N ASP A 23 13.84 21.78 -13.36
CA ASP A 23 12.58 22.50 -13.13
C ASP A 23 11.45 21.95 -14.00
N PHE A 24 11.75 21.67 -15.27
CA PHE A 24 10.81 21.03 -16.19
C PHE A 24 10.32 19.68 -15.66
N TYR A 25 11.22 18.78 -15.26
CA TYR A 25 10.83 17.47 -14.75
C TYR A 25 10.13 17.57 -13.40
N GLN A 26 10.57 18.44 -12.52
CA GLN A 26 9.91 18.66 -11.23
C GLN A 26 8.48 19.20 -11.42
N TYR A 27 8.28 20.13 -12.36
CA TYR A 27 6.95 20.66 -12.68
C TYR A 27 6.00 19.54 -13.14
N TYR A 28 6.41 18.71 -14.09
CA TYR A 28 5.55 17.63 -14.56
C TYR A 28 5.39 16.50 -13.54
N ALA A 29 6.35 16.27 -12.66
CA ALA A 29 6.24 15.32 -11.56
C ALA A 29 5.19 15.72 -10.50
N THR A 30 4.71 16.96 -10.50
CA THR A 30 3.56 17.37 -9.67
C THR A 30 2.21 16.92 -10.22
N MET A 31 2.15 16.47 -11.46
CA MET A 31 0.92 16.11 -12.16
C MET A 31 0.86 14.65 -12.58
N MET A 32 2.02 14.04 -12.83
CA MET A 32 2.10 12.70 -13.35
C MET A 32 3.36 11.99 -12.85
N GLU A 33 3.19 10.79 -12.37
CA GLU A 33 4.28 9.90 -12.01
C GLU A 33 5.01 9.37 -13.25
N PRO A 34 6.32 9.09 -13.17
CA PRO A 34 7.08 8.53 -14.26
C PRO A 34 6.67 7.09 -14.53
N TRP A 35 6.72 6.68 -15.79
CA TRP A 35 6.60 5.28 -16.17
C TRP A 35 7.73 4.46 -15.56
N ASP A 36 7.39 3.34 -14.97
CA ASP A 36 8.34 2.38 -14.41
C ASP A 36 8.24 1.03 -15.12
N GLY A 37 9.41 0.40 -15.36
CA GLY A 37 9.52 -0.89 -15.99
C GLY A 37 10.10 -0.87 -17.41
N PRO A 38 10.24 -2.07 -18.04
CA PRO A 38 10.82 -2.21 -19.37
C PRO A 38 9.95 -1.54 -20.44
N ALA A 39 10.51 -0.57 -21.15
CA ALA A 39 9.82 0.09 -22.26
C ALA A 39 10.78 0.46 -23.39
N SER A 40 10.34 0.25 -24.60
CA SER A 40 10.89 0.85 -25.81
C SER A 40 9.72 1.42 -26.58
N ILE A 41 9.57 2.75 -26.58
CA ILE A 41 8.43 3.43 -27.19
C ILE A 41 8.89 4.07 -28.47
N VAL A 42 8.21 3.72 -29.55
CA VAL A 42 8.35 4.37 -30.87
C VAL A 42 7.09 5.18 -31.12
N PHE A 43 7.24 6.40 -31.60
CA PHE A 43 6.12 7.31 -31.86
C PHE A 43 6.33 8.11 -33.14
N SER A 44 5.23 8.58 -33.71
CA SER A 44 5.21 9.51 -34.83
C SER A 44 3.98 10.41 -34.74
N ASP A 45 4.09 11.63 -35.28
CA ASP A 45 2.96 12.54 -35.50
C ASP A 45 2.73 12.86 -37.00
N GLY A 46 3.43 12.13 -37.87
CA GLY A 46 3.39 12.31 -39.32
C GLY A 46 4.63 13.04 -39.85
N ASP A 47 5.08 14.08 -39.16
CA ASP A 47 6.22 14.92 -39.57
C ASP A 47 7.52 14.52 -38.85
N VAL A 48 7.39 13.93 -37.67
CA VAL A 48 8.54 13.43 -36.91
C VAL A 48 8.37 11.97 -36.53
N MET A 49 9.47 11.27 -36.45
CA MET A 49 9.56 9.92 -35.89
C MET A 49 10.52 9.93 -34.72
N GLY A 50 10.18 9.23 -33.66
CA GLY A 50 11.04 9.19 -32.49
C GLY A 50 10.98 7.86 -31.74
N ALA A 51 11.97 7.67 -30.90
CA ALA A 51 12.04 6.52 -29.99
C ALA A 51 12.66 6.93 -28.64
N VAL A 52 12.25 6.24 -27.59
CA VAL A 52 12.82 6.39 -26.25
C VAL A 52 12.88 5.03 -25.55
N LEU A 53 13.92 4.80 -24.78
CA LEU A 53 14.00 3.67 -23.86
C LEU A 53 13.58 4.09 -22.45
N ASP A 54 13.13 3.10 -21.68
CA ASP A 54 12.97 3.27 -20.24
C ASP A 54 14.25 3.80 -19.58
N ARG A 55 14.10 4.42 -18.42
CA ARG A 55 15.23 5.04 -17.70
C ARG A 55 16.38 4.10 -17.38
N ASN A 56 16.11 2.79 -17.27
CA ASN A 56 17.11 1.76 -16.96
C ASN A 56 17.63 1.05 -18.22
N GLY A 57 17.00 1.26 -19.38
CA GLY A 57 17.36 0.60 -20.64
C GLY A 57 17.20 -0.90 -20.61
N LEU A 58 16.15 -1.40 -19.96
CA LEU A 58 15.87 -2.83 -19.81
C LEU A 58 15.50 -3.48 -21.13
N ARG A 59 14.91 -2.73 -22.06
CA ARG A 59 14.66 -3.18 -23.44
C ARG A 59 15.82 -2.74 -24.34
N PRO A 60 16.38 -3.62 -25.17
CA PRO A 60 17.37 -3.22 -26.16
C PRO A 60 16.69 -2.45 -27.31
N SER A 61 17.41 -1.49 -27.88
CA SER A 61 17.02 -0.79 -29.10
C SER A 61 18.25 -0.31 -29.82
N ARG A 62 18.36 -0.59 -31.11
CA ARG A 62 19.48 -0.23 -31.98
C ARG A 62 18.96 0.46 -33.22
N TYR A 63 19.78 1.35 -33.78
CA TYR A 63 19.43 1.97 -35.04
C TYR A 63 20.65 2.01 -35.99
N TYR A 64 20.34 1.99 -37.26
CA TYR A 64 21.25 2.21 -38.37
C TYR A 64 20.83 3.45 -39.14
N ILE A 65 21.82 4.19 -39.65
CA ILE A 65 21.64 5.22 -40.66
C ILE A 65 22.39 4.76 -41.89
N THR A 66 21.73 4.80 -43.03
CA THR A 66 22.29 4.36 -44.31
C THR A 66 22.69 5.58 -45.16
N ASP A 67 23.48 5.34 -46.20
CA ASP A 67 23.95 6.36 -47.13
C ASP A 67 22.85 6.88 -48.09
N ASP A 68 21.70 6.20 -48.14
CA ASP A 68 20.48 6.62 -48.83
C ASP A 68 19.45 7.27 -47.90
N ASP A 69 19.91 7.82 -46.76
CA ASP A 69 19.13 8.57 -45.76
C ASP A 69 18.00 7.79 -45.10
N GLN A 70 18.11 6.47 -45.02
CA GLN A 70 17.17 5.66 -44.23
C GLN A 70 17.62 5.55 -42.78
N VAL A 71 16.67 5.57 -41.84
CA VAL A 71 16.90 5.25 -40.44
C VAL A 71 16.09 4.01 -40.06
N ILE A 72 16.80 2.97 -39.65
CA ILE A 72 16.21 1.69 -39.26
C ILE A 72 16.42 1.50 -37.78
N LEU A 73 15.33 1.46 -37.01
CA LEU A 73 15.35 1.20 -35.57
C LEU A 73 14.68 -0.13 -35.28
N ALA A 74 15.37 -1.00 -34.55
CA ALA A 74 14.86 -2.31 -34.14
C ALA A 74 15.38 -2.72 -32.76
N SER A 75 14.62 -3.59 -32.08
CA SER A 75 15.05 -4.21 -30.82
C SER A 75 16.24 -5.15 -31.03
N GLU A 76 16.34 -5.77 -32.20
CA GLU A 76 17.29 -6.80 -32.55
C GLU A 76 18.00 -6.49 -33.86
N VAL A 77 19.26 -6.93 -33.96
CA VAL A 77 20.02 -6.88 -35.20
C VAL A 77 19.50 -7.97 -36.15
N GLY A 78 19.29 -7.61 -37.42
CA GLY A 78 18.81 -8.55 -38.43
C GLY A 78 17.29 -8.67 -38.51
N ALA A 79 16.53 -7.83 -37.79
CA ALA A 79 15.09 -7.72 -37.97
C ALA A 79 14.70 -7.27 -39.41
N ILE A 80 15.59 -6.48 -40.02
CA ILE A 80 15.54 -6.11 -41.45
C ILE A 80 16.94 -6.35 -42.01
N GLU A 81 17.02 -6.97 -43.19
CA GLU A 81 18.26 -7.13 -43.90
C GLU A 81 18.75 -5.80 -44.46
N VAL A 82 19.95 -5.40 -44.06
CA VAL A 82 20.62 -4.20 -44.54
C VAL A 82 22.01 -4.58 -44.98
N ASP A 83 22.39 -4.21 -46.19
CA ASP A 83 23.75 -4.42 -46.65
C ASP A 83 24.70 -3.55 -45.79
N PRO A 84 25.68 -4.17 -45.10
CA PRO A 84 26.62 -3.45 -44.25
C PRO A 84 27.41 -2.35 -44.93
N SER A 85 27.58 -2.43 -46.27
CA SER A 85 28.28 -1.42 -47.08
C SER A 85 27.54 -0.08 -47.16
N HIS A 86 26.20 -0.11 -47.03
CA HIS A 86 25.35 1.07 -47.01
C HIS A 86 25.19 1.72 -45.61
N VAL A 87 25.66 1.06 -44.57
CA VAL A 87 25.47 1.56 -43.19
C VAL A 87 26.55 2.58 -42.83
N VAL A 88 26.15 3.84 -42.76
CA VAL A 88 27.00 4.97 -42.38
C VAL A 88 27.17 5.07 -40.86
N LYS A 89 26.11 4.75 -40.10
CA LYS A 89 26.14 4.82 -38.63
C LYS A 89 25.39 3.65 -38.00
N LYS A 90 26.03 3.04 -36.99
CA LYS A 90 25.41 2.03 -36.11
C LYS A 90 25.46 2.54 -34.67
N GLU A 91 24.32 2.60 -34.03
CA GLU A 91 24.29 3.06 -32.65
C GLU A 91 23.21 2.34 -31.84
N ARG A 92 23.38 2.33 -30.52
CA ARG A 92 22.39 1.83 -29.57
C ARG A 92 21.70 3.00 -28.90
N LEU A 93 20.37 2.97 -28.84
CA LEU A 93 19.62 3.91 -28.04
C LEU A 93 19.99 3.69 -26.55
N ARG A 94 20.37 4.75 -25.88
CA ARG A 94 20.83 4.69 -24.47
C ARG A 94 19.66 4.85 -23.50
N PRO A 95 19.78 4.33 -22.28
CA PRO A 95 18.78 4.50 -21.24
C PRO A 95 18.36 5.96 -21.05
N GLY A 96 17.05 6.23 -20.98
CA GLY A 96 16.51 7.57 -20.79
C GLY A 96 16.84 8.58 -21.90
N ARG A 97 17.39 8.14 -23.04
CA ARG A 97 17.70 8.98 -24.20
C ARG A 97 16.66 8.83 -25.28
N MET A 98 16.41 9.91 -25.97
CA MET A 98 15.47 10.01 -27.07
C MET A 98 16.22 10.08 -28.41
N LEU A 99 15.69 9.40 -29.41
CA LEU A 99 16.01 9.59 -30.82
C LEU A 99 14.83 10.33 -31.44
N LEU A 100 15.07 11.41 -32.16
CA LEU A 100 14.06 12.10 -32.95
C LEU A 100 14.58 12.41 -34.34
N ILE A 101 13.77 12.12 -35.32
CA ILE A 101 14.01 12.38 -36.73
C ILE A 101 12.90 13.30 -37.21
N ASP A 102 13.28 14.48 -37.68
CA ASP A 102 12.39 15.41 -38.37
C ASP A 102 12.42 15.07 -39.88
N THR A 103 11.38 14.37 -40.35
CA THR A 103 11.33 13.88 -41.73
C THR A 103 11.09 15.00 -42.76
N VAL A 104 10.53 16.13 -42.33
CA VAL A 104 10.33 17.30 -43.18
C VAL A 104 11.63 18.04 -43.45
N LYS A 105 12.48 18.14 -42.40
CA LYS A 105 13.78 18.80 -42.53
C LYS A 105 14.91 17.87 -42.91
N GLY A 106 14.71 16.55 -42.84
CA GLY A 106 15.76 15.54 -43.01
C GLY A 106 16.85 15.63 -41.92
N GLU A 107 16.45 15.89 -40.67
CA GLU A 107 17.37 16.21 -39.58
C GLU A 107 17.22 15.19 -38.42
N LEU A 108 18.37 14.70 -37.94
CA LEU A 108 18.43 13.94 -36.70
C LEU A 108 18.64 14.91 -35.51
N VAL A 109 17.60 15.07 -34.72
CA VAL A 109 17.63 15.97 -33.55
C VAL A 109 18.29 15.27 -32.38
N SER A 110 19.31 15.89 -31.78
CA SER A 110 19.97 15.32 -30.60
C SER A 110 19.06 15.33 -29.36
N ASP A 111 19.23 14.34 -28.48
CA ASP A 111 18.50 14.24 -27.21
C ASP A 111 18.57 15.53 -26.39
N GLU A 112 19.78 16.11 -26.29
CA GLU A 112 20.01 17.32 -25.50
C GLU A 112 19.27 18.54 -26.10
N ALA A 113 19.38 18.75 -27.42
CA ALA A 113 18.70 19.83 -28.10
C ALA A 113 17.17 19.71 -27.98
N LEU A 114 16.65 18.49 -28.11
CA LEU A 114 15.23 18.20 -27.95
C LEU A 114 14.75 18.51 -26.55
N LYS A 115 15.45 18.01 -25.54
CA LYS A 115 15.08 18.20 -24.13
C LYS A 115 15.17 19.66 -23.71
N MET A 116 16.23 20.37 -24.09
CA MET A 116 16.37 21.80 -23.82
C MET A 116 15.27 22.64 -24.48
N ARG A 117 14.87 22.31 -25.71
CA ARG A 117 13.78 23.00 -26.41
C ARG A 117 12.46 22.96 -25.62
N TYR A 118 12.16 21.85 -24.93
CA TYR A 118 10.96 21.74 -24.09
C TYR A 118 11.18 22.32 -22.70
N ALA A 119 12.35 22.12 -22.09
CA ALA A 119 12.68 22.60 -20.77
C ALA A 119 12.72 24.14 -20.67
N SER A 120 13.14 24.82 -21.75
CA SER A 120 13.16 26.29 -21.82
C SER A 120 11.87 26.91 -22.37
N ARG A 121 10.85 26.11 -22.68
CA ARG A 121 9.61 26.63 -23.33
C ARG A 121 8.76 27.51 -22.41
N ARG A 122 8.83 27.29 -21.11
CA ARG A 122 8.07 27.99 -20.07
C ARG A 122 8.99 28.26 -18.86
N PRO A 123 8.66 29.23 -18.02
CA PRO A 123 9.43 29.55 -16.82
C PRO A 123 9.07 28.60 -15.67
N TYR A 124 9.36 27.30 -15.85
CA TYR A 124 8.96 26.26 -14.89
C TYR A 124 9.53 26.48 -13.49
N GLY A 125 10.74 26.99 -13.36
CA GLY A 125 11.35 27.32 -12.07
C GLY A 125 10.58 28.40 -11.32
N GLU A 126 10.22 29.51 -11.98
CA GLU A 126 9.42 30.57 -11.38
C GLU A 126 8.03 30.08 -10.94
N TRP A 127 7.42 29.21 -11.76
CA TRP A 127 6.14 28.59 -11.44
C TRP A 127 6.21 27.68 -10.20
N LEU A 128 7.25 26.86 -10.10
CA LEU A 128 7.50 26.00 -8.95
C LEU A 128 7.76 26.82 -7.68
N ASP A 129 8.62 27.83 -7.76
CA ASP A 129 8.97 28.67 -6.60
C ASP A 129 7.74 29.41 -6.05
N SER A 130 6.80 29.79 -6.93
CA SER A 130 5.59 30.53 -6.55
C SER A 130 4.43 29.63 -6.08
N ASN A 131 4.36 28.39 -6.52
CA ASN A 131 3.16 27.55 -6.35
C ASN A 131 3.38 26.22 -5.63
N LEU A 132 4.60 25.65 -5.64
CA LEU A 132 4.89 24.42 -4.92
C LEU A 132 5.41 24.71 -3.52
N VAL A 133 4.59 24.46 -2.52
CA VAL A 133 4.89 24.78 -1.13
C VAL A 133 5.25 23.52 -0.34
N GLU A 134 6.35 23.55 0.40
CA GLU A 134 6.70 22.48 1.33
C GLU A 134 5.85 22.58 2.61
N LEU A 135 5.24 21.47 3.02
CA LEU A 135 4.39 21.41 4.22
C LEU A 135 5.14 21.81 5.49
N ASP A 136 6.42 21.48 5.60
CA ASP A 136 7.25 21.84 6.76
C ASP A 136 7.47 23.35 6.88
N LYS A 137 7.48 24.10 5.76
CA LYS A 137 7.63 25.56 5.72
C LYS A 137 6.36 26.32 6.08
N LEU A 138 5.19 25.65 6.13
CA LEU A 138 3.97 26.31 6.56
C LEU A 138 4.03 26.71 8.03
N PRO A 139 3.43 27.85 8.41
CA PRO A 139 3.44 28.33 9.79
C PRO A 139 2.68 27.36 10.71
N ILE A 140 3.22 27.18 11.91
CA ILE A 140 2.57 26.36 12.94
C ILE A 140 1.40 27.16 13.51
N PRO A 141 0.17 26.64 13.49
CA PRO A 141 -0.97 27.34 14.08
C PRO A 141 -0.81 27.48 15.60
N ASN A 142 -1.15 28.64 16.13
CA ASN A 142 -1.07 28.97 17.58
C ASN A 142 -2.10 28.22 18.46
N LYS A 143 -2.66 27.12 18.00
CA LYS A 143 -3.62 26.32 18.77
C LYS A 143 -2.87 25.23 19.53
N GLY A 144 -2.88 25.33 20.85
CA GLY A 144 -2.33 24.29 21.73
C GLY A 144 -3.00 22.93 21.42
N VAL A 145 -2.20 21.89 21.28
CA VAL A 145 -2.69 20.51 21.20
C VAL A 145 -3.31 20.19 22.56
N LEU A 146 -4.62 19.94 22.58
CA LEU A 146 -5.32 19.49 23.79
C LEU A 146 -4.75 18.14 24.21
N SER A 147 -4.17 18.09 25.39
CA SER A 147 -3.63 16.85 25.97
C SER A 147 -4.78 15.96 26.40
N MET A 148 -4.77 14.72 25.93
CA MET A 148 -5.75 13.71 26.30
C MET A 148 -5.45 13.16 27.70
N THR A 149 -6.48 13.00 28.52
CA THR A 149 -6.32 12.38 29.85
C THR A 149 -6.04 10.87 29.70
N LYS A 150 -5.38 10.29 30.71
CA LYS A 150 -5.10 8.83 30.72
C LYS A 150 -6.38 7.99 30.61
N ALA A 151 -7.48 8.45 31.21
CA ALA A 151 -8.76 7.74 31.14
C ALA A 151 -9.41 7.80 29.75
N GLU A 152 -9.33 8.94 29.07
CA GLU A 152 -9.80 9.10 27.68
C GLU A 152 -8.98 8.27 26.74
N ARG A 153 -7.64 8.33 26.85
CA ARG A 153 -6.71 7.51 26.06
C ARG A 153 -7.05 6.03 26.17
N ALA A 154 -7.14 5.49 27.39
CA ALA A 154 -7.46 4.08 27.61
C ALA A 154 -8.83 3.68 27.05
N ARG A 155 -9.81 4.57 27.08
CA ARG A 155 -11.14 4.36 26.51
C ARG A 155 -11.09 4.32 24.98
N LEU A 156 -10.42 5.29 24.36
CA LEU A 156 -10.30 5.36 22.91
C LEU A 156 -9.45 4.21 22.34
N GLN A 157 -8.37 3.83 23.01
CA GLN A 157 -7.60 2.64 22.64
C GLN A 157 -8.49 1.40 22.54
N LYS A 158 -9.43 1.20 23.48
CA LYS A 158 -10.39 0.08 23.42
C LYS A 158 -11.38 0.24 22.27
N THR A 159 -11.91 1.44 22.07
CA THR A 159 -12.84 1.72 20.97
C THR A 159 -12.21 1.39 19.61
N TYR A 160 -10.94 1.71 19.42
CA TYR A 160 -10.18 1.39 18.21
C TYR A 160 -9.56 -0.02 18.22
N GLY A 161 -9.83 -0.82 19.26
CA GLY A 161 -9.39 -2.22 19.32
C GLY A 161 -7.89 -2.40 19.51
N TYR A 162 -7.21 -1.48 20.20
CA TYR A 162 -5.82 -1.66 20.60
C TYR A 162 -5.69 -2.82 21.59
N THR A 163 -4.63 -3.60 21.44
CA THR A 163 -4.28 -4.68 22.36
C THR A 163 -2.94 -4.40 23.04
N TYR A 164 -2.72 -5.03 24.19
CA TYR A 164 -1.44 -4.92 24.88
C TYR A 164 -0.29 -5.51 24.04
N GLU A 165 -0.57 -6.52 23.24
CA GLU A 165 0.41 -7.10 22.32
C GLU A 165 0.85 -6.08 21.28
N GLN A 166 -0.09 -5.39 20.59
CA GLN A 166 0.23 -4.35 19.61
C GLN A 166 1.03 -3.22 20.24
N TYR A 167 0.65 -2.80 21.44
CA TYR A 167 1.35 -1.77 22.18
C TYR A 167 2.82 -2.14 22.46
N LYS A 168 3.08 -3.36 22.97
CA LYS A 168 4.41 -3.83 23.37
C LYS A 168 5.26 -4.41 22.23
N THR A 169 4.64 -5.07 21.26
CA THR A 169 5.39 -5.82 20.24
C THR A 169 5.42 -5.13 18.89
N MET A 170 4.60 -4.10 18.68
CA MET A 170 4.55 -3.33 17.43
C MET A 170 4.92 -1.86 17.67
N ILE A 171 4.10 -1.09 18.40
CA ILE A 171 4.28 0.35 18.56
C ILE A 171 5.59 0.69 19.28
N LEU A 172 5.86 0.03 20.43
CA LEU A 172 7.09 0.27 21.18
C LEU A 172 8.37 0.00 20.37
N PRO A 173 8.57 -1.17 19.72
CA PRO A 173 9.76 -1.40 18.91
C PRO A 173 9.88 -0.43 17.72
N MET A 174 8.76 -0.05 17.08
CA MET A 174 8.77 0.93 16.00
C MET A 174 9.21 2.31 16.49
N ALA A 175 8.71 2.75 17.64
CA ALA A 175 9.10 4.01 18.26
C ALA A 175 10.55 4.00 18.77
N LEU A 176 11.09 2.85 19.20
CA LEU A 176 12.48 2.71 19.63
C LEU A 176 13.47 2.61 18.46
N ASN A 177 13.17 1.77 17.47
CA ASN A 177 14.15 1.36 16.46
C ASN A 177 13.95 2.02 15.09
N GLY A 178 12.78 2.61 14.83
CA GLY A 178 12.45 3.18 13.52
C GLY A 178 12.35 2.13 12.40
N ILE A 179 12.03 0.90 12.76
CA ILE A 179 11.79 -0.23 11.85
C ILE A 179 10.63 -1.07 12.37
N GLU A 180 9.90 -1.70 11.47
CA GLU A 180 8.87 -2.66 11.83
C GLU A 180 9.51 -3.90 12.48
N PRO A 181 8.98 -4.42 13.60
CA PRO A 181 9.54 -5.60 14.23
C PRO A 181 9.35 -6.84 13.34
N VAL A 182 10.36 -7.69 13.30
CA VAL A 182 10.30 -8.96 12.59
C VAL A 182 9.57 -10.02 13.43
N SER A 183 8.85 -10.90 12.73
CA SER A 183 8.10 -12.01 13.31
C SER A 183 8.37 -13.29 12.54
N ALA A 184 7.81 -14.42 13.03
CA ALA A 184 7.84 -15.67 12.29
C ALA A 184 7.10 -15.53 10.95
N MET A 185 7.58 -16.23 9.91
CA MET A 185 6.88 -16.31 8.63
C MET A 185 5.65 -17.19 8.74
N GLY A 186 4.62 -16.84 7.97
CA GLY A 186 3.33 -17.53 7.95
C GLY A 186 2.40 -17.05 9.07
N ALA A 187 1.12 -17.31 8.88
CA ALA A 187 0.06 -17.00 9.83
C ALA A 187 -0.74 -18.28 10.10
N ASP A 188 -0.87 -18.63 11.36
CA ASP A 188 -1.61 -19.78 11.84
C ASP A 188 -2.85 -19.39 12.66
N SER A 189 -3.11 -18.09 12.77
CA SER A 189 -4.35 -17.53 13.31
C SER A 189 -5.47 -17.53 12.26
N PRO A 190 -6.75 -17.48 12.70
CA PRO A 190 -7.88 -17.45 11.77
C PRO A 190 -7.84 -16.25 10.83
N LEU A 191 -8.30 -16.44 9.59
CA LEU A 191 -8.70 -15.32 8.75
C LEU A 191 -9.75 -14.47 9.47
N ALA A 192 -9.76 -13.17 9.24
CA ALA A 192 -10.66 -12.24 9.94
C ALA A 192 -12.12 -12.71 9.94
N VAL A 193 -12.62 -13.19 8.79
CA VAL A 193 -13.98 -13.71 8.63
C VAL A 193 -14.27 -14.97 9.46
N LEU A 194 -13.24 -15.71 9.84
CA LEU A 194 -13.35 -16.96 10.64
C LEU A 194 -13.02 -16.74 12.13
N SER A 195 -12.48 -15.58 12.48
CA SER A 195 -12.12 -15.27 13.87
C SER A 195 -13.35 -15.11 14.75
N LYS A 196 -13.24 -15.56 15.99
CA LYS A 196 -14.24 -15.32 17.08
C LYS A 196 -13.93 -14.04 17.86
N LYS A 197 -12.87 -13.31 17.51
CA LYS A 197 -12.50 -12.04 18.10
C LYS A 197 -12.91 -10.90 17.16
N HIS A 198 -13.11 -9.72 17.71
CA HIS A 198 -13.33 -8.53 16.90
C HIS A 198 -12.10 -8.23 16.07
N GLN A 199 -12.28 -8.06 14.79
CA GLN A 199 -11.22 -7.75 13.85
C GLN A 199 -11.39 -6.32 13.30
N PRO A 200 -10.33 -5.52 13.19
CA PRO A 200 -10.40 -4.28 12.44
C PRO A 200 -10.68 -4.57 10.96
N LEU A 201 -11.38 -3.66 10.29
CA LEU A 201 -11.77 -3.87 8.88
C LEU A 201 -10.57 -4.15 7.96
N PHE A 202 -9.41 -3.59 8.27
CA PHE A 202 -8.17 -3.84 7.55
C PHE A 202 -7.81 -5.32 7.41
N ASN A 203 -8.11 -6.14 8.42
CA ASN A 203 -7.76 -7.56 8.42
C ASN A 203 -8.56 -8.40 7.42
N TYR A 204 -9.67 -7.88 6.90
CA TYR A 204 -10.44 -8.48 5.82
C TYR A 204 -9.84 -8.23 4.43
N PHE A 205 -8.84 -7.36 4.33
CA PHE A 205 -8.12 -7.05 3.10
C PHE A 205 -6.74 -7.70 3.13
N LYS A 206 -6.46 -8.53 2.15
CA LYS A 206 -5.16 -9.19 1.98
C LYS A 206 -4.51 -8.66 0.73
N GLN A 207 -3.22 -8.35 0.80
CA GLN A 207 -2.48 -7.89 -0.36
C GLN A 207 -2.45 -8.98 -1.43
N LEU A 208 -2.73 -8.62 -2.67
CA LEU A 208 -2.61 -9.53 -3.80
C LEU A 208 -1.16 -9.95 -4.01
N PHE A 209 -0.97 -11.18 -4.47
CA PHE A 209 0.35 -11.66 -4.84
C PHE A 209 0.88 -10.87 -6.05
N ALA A 210 2.11 -10.40 -5.94
CA ALA A 210 2.73 -9.61 -7.00
C ALA A 210 3.16 -10.52 -8.16
N GLN A 211 2.32 -10.59 -9.19
CA GLN A 211 2.65 -11.16 -10.49
C GLN A 211 2.61 -10.03 -11.53
N VAL A 212 3.62 -9.17 -11.47
CA VAL A 212 3.69 -7.97 -12.28
C VAL A 212 4.70 -8.14 -13.42
N THR A 213 4.50 -7.40 -14.51
CA THR A 213 5.46 -7.31 -15.60
C THR A 213 6.75 -6.61 -15.17
N ASN A 214 6.65 -5.69 -14.22
CA ASN A 214 7.81 -5.03 -13.62
C ASN A 214 8.43 -5.95 -12.56
N PRO A 215 9.77 -6.18 -12.59
CA PRO A 215 10.42 -6.95 -11.56
C PRO A 215 10.34 -6.23 -10.21
N PRO A 216 10.28 -6.96 -9.08
CA PRO A 216 10.38 -6.35 -7.75
C PRO A 216 11.67 -5.54 -7.62
N ILE A 217 11.60 -4.45 -6.85
CA ILE A 217 12.75 -3.62 -6.55
C ILE A 217 13.51 -4.27 -5.38
N ASP A 218 14.82 -4.43 -5.51
CA ASP A 218 15.65 -5.00 -4.45
C ASP A 218 15.83 -4.06 -3.26
N ALA A 219 16.24 -4.62 -2.10
CA ALA A 219 16.33 -3.88 -0.84
C ALA A 219 17.40 -2.76 -0.81
N ILE A 220 18.36 -2.76 -1.75
CA ILE A 220 19.36 -1.69 -1.89
C ILE A 220 18.81 -0.58 -2.78
N ARG A 221 18.27 -0.94 -3.94
CA ARG A 221 17.72 0.02 -4.90
C ARG A 221 16.47 0.72 -4.39
N GLU A 222 15.63 0.07 -3.55
CA GLU A 222 14.43 0.70 -3.00
C GLU A 222 14.73 2.01 -2.26
N GLN A 223 15.92 2.16 -1.67
CA GLN A 223 16.32 3.38 -0.97
C GLN A 223 16.65 4.54 -1.91
N ILE A 224 16.98 4.23 -3.16
CA ILE A 224 17.41 5.21 -4.16
C ILE A 224 16.27 5.57 -5.12
N VAL A 225 15.50 4.56 -5.55
CA VAL A 225 14.53 4.74 -6.63
C VAL A 225 13.10 5.00 -6.15
N THR A 226 12.77 4.70 -4.88
CA THR A 226 11.41 4.93 -4.38
C THR A 226 11.24 6.36 -3.88
N SER A 227 10.05 6.90 -4.16
CA SER A 227 9.61 8.21 -3.69
C SER A 227 8.32 8.08 -2.89
N THR A 228 8.31 8.69 -1.70
CA THR A 228 7.18 8.66 -0.76
C THR A 228 6.52 10.02 -0.57
N TYR A 229 6.97 11.06 -1.27
CA TYR A 229 6.33 12.36 -1.14
C TYR A 229 4.90 12.33 -1.66
N THR A 230 4.02 13.00 -0.97
CA THR A 230 2.62 13.16 -1.34
C THR A 230 2.29 14.62 -1.60
N LEU A 231 1.29 14.85 -2.44
CA LEU A 231 0.87 16.18 -2.85
C LEU A 231 -0.57 16.43 -2.40
N PHE A 232 -0.84 17.64 -1.93
CA PHE A 232 -2.17 18.10 -1.55
C PHE A 232 -2.59 19.28 -2.43
N GLY A 233 -3.86 19.30 -2.80
CA GLY A 233 -4.47 20.31 -3.64
C GLY A 233 -5.23 19.70 -4.82
N CYS A 234 -5.81 20.55 -5.66
CA CYS A 234 -6.58 20.16 -6.83
C CYS A 234 -5.66 19.77 -7.98
N GLU A 235 -5.97 18.67 -8.70
CA GLU A 235 -5.33 18.37 -9.99
C GLU A 235 -5.87 19.28 -11.07
N GLN A 236 -4.99 19.68 -11.99
CA GLN A 236 -5.30 20.50 -13.14
C GLN A 236 -5.25 19.69 -14.44
N ASN A 237 -5.59 20.32 -15.55
CA ASN A 237 -5.54 19.65 -16.85
C ASN A 237 -4.09 19.41 -17.30
N LEU A 238 -3.69 18.16 -17.38
CA LEU A 238 -2.36 17.73 -17.82
C LEU A 238 -2.02 18.16 -19.26
N LEU A 239 -3.03 18.35 -20.12
CA LEU A 239 -2.84 18.74 -21.51
C LEU A 239 -2.53 20.24 -21.69
N THR A 240 -2.70 21.03 -20.64
CA THR A 240 -2.38 22.47 -20.63
C THR A 240 -1.24 22.75 -19.66
N SER A 241 -0.28 23.60 -20.06
CA SER A 241 0.81 24.02 -19.19
C SER A 241 0.49 25.40 -18.62
N SER A 242 0.28 25.47 -17.32
CA SER A 242 0.06 26.72 -16.58
C SER A 242 0.74 26.66 -15.22
N GLU A 243 0.97 27.80 -14.60
CA GLU A 243 1.51 27.89 -13.24
C GLU A 243 0.62 27.19 -12.18
N LEU A 244 -0.70 27.12 -12.42
CA LEU A 244 -1.66 26.49 -11.52
C LEU A 244 -1.49 24.97 -11.44
N ASN A 245 -0.88 24.36 -12.46
CA ASN A 245 -0.71 22.91 -12.49
C ASN A 245 0.21 22.41 -11.36
N CYS A 246 1.20 23.20 -10.96
CA CYS A 246 2.10 22.88 -9.87
C CYS A 246 1.70 23.51 -8.52
N ARG A 247 0.49 24.11 -8.42
CA ARG A 247 -0.02 24.66 -7.15
C ARG A 247 -0.40 23.54 -6.20
N LYS A 248 0.58 23.09 -5.44
CA LYS A 248 0.47 21.94 -4.51
C LYS A 248 1.20 22.23 -3.20
N VAL A 249 0.74 21.58 -2.14
CA VAL A 249 1.51 21.42 -0.92
C VAL A 249 2.16 20.04 -0.92
N ARG A 250 3.47 19.98 -0.76
CA ARG A 250 4.25 18.73 -0.76
C ARG A 250 4.63 18.33 0.66
N ALA A 251 4.33 17.09 1.04
CA ALA A 251 4.84 16.43 2.24
C ALA A 251 5.78 15.28 1.85
N LEU A 252 6.81 15.03 2.65
CA LEU A 252 7.81 13.98 2.38
C LEU A 252 7.28 12.56 2.58
N SER A 253 6.15 12.41 3.31
CA SER A 253 5.53 11.13 3.63
C SER A 253 4.01 11.29 3.68
N PRO A 254 3.23 10.26 3.35
CA PRO A 254 1.79 10.26 3.56
C PRO A 254 1.39 10.16 5.05
N ILE A 255 2.33 9.88 5.95
CA ILE A 255 2.06 9.77 7.40
C ILE A 255 2.38 11.11 8.05
N LEU A 256 1.34 11.83 8.46
CA LEU A 256 1.41 13.18 8.97
C LEU A 256 1.48 13.21 10.50
N THR A 257 2.38 14.00 11.03
CA THR A 257 2.38 14.35 12.46
C THR A 257 1.14 15.20 12.82
N ASN A 258 0.86 15.37 14.11
CA ASN A 258 -0.23 16.25 14.56
C ASN A 258 -0.01 17.70 14.09
N GLU A 259 1.24 18.16 14.11
CA GLU A 259 1.59 19.51 13.64
C GLU A 259 1.35 19.68 12.15
N GLU A 260 1.81 18.74 11.32
CA GLU A 260 1.61 18.76 9.87
C GLU A 260 0.12 18.73 9.49
N LEU A 261 -0.69 17.95 10.21
CA LEU A 261 -2.13 17.96 10.00
C LEU A 261 -2.74 19.32 10.35
N GLU A 262 -2.34 19.94 11.47
CA GLU A 262 -2.86 21.26 11.86
C GLU A 262 -2.43 22.35 10.87
N LYS A 263 -1.25 22.27 10.26
CA LYS A 263 -0.83 23.15 9.16
C LYS A 263 -1.78 23.03 7.96
N LEU A 264 -2.16 21.81 7.56
CA LEU A 264 -3.12 21.58 6.48
C LEU A 264 -4.54 22.04 6.86
N ARG A 265 -4.96 21.78 8.09
CA ARG A 265 -6.29 22.16 8.59
C ARG A 265 -6.50 23.67 8.60
N ASN A 266 -5.47 24.44 8.93
CA ASN A 266 -5.51 25.87 9.05
C ASN A 266 -4.75 26.58 7.90
N ILE A 267 -4.66 25.92 6.75
CA ILE A 267 -3.93 26.46 5.60
C ILE A 267 -4.54 27.80 5.17
N ASP A 268 -3.70 28.84 5.12
CA ASP A 268 -4.05 30.20 4.69
C ASP A 268 -3.14 30.60 3.53
N LEU A 269 -3.34 29.93 2.40
CA LEU A 269 -2.65 30.19 1.15
C LEU A 269 -3.65 30.33 0.00
N GLU A 270 -3.37 31.24 -0.92
CA GLU A 270 -4.19 31.42 -2.11
C GLU A 270 -4.31 30.11 -2.91
N GLY A 271 -5.54 29.74 -3.24
CA GLY A 271 -5.85 28.52 -4.00
C GLY A 271 -5.99 27.27 -3.15
N PHE A 272 -5.85 27.37 -1.82
CA PHE A 272 -6.08 26.24 -0.92
C PHE A 272 -7.22 26.54 0.07
N LYS A 273 -8.12 25.57 0.23
CA LYS A 273 -9.17 25.58 1.25
C LYS A 273 -9.32 24.19 1.84
N SER A 274 -9.24 24.11 3.17
CA SER A 274 -9.37 22.87 3.92
C SER A 274 -10.66 22.84 4.73
N ILE A 275 -11.32 21.68 4.76
CA ILE A 275 -12.49 21.41 5.59
C ILE A 275 -12.32 20.09 6.34
N THR A 276 -12.78 20.05 7.59
CA THR A 276 -12.85 18.82 8.38
C THR A 276 -14.28 18.31 8.41
N ILE A 277 -14.48 17.06 7.99
CA ILE A 277 -15.79 16.36 8.01
C ILE A 277 -15.69 15.25 9.06
N PRO A 278 -16.56 15.26 10.09
CA PRO A 278 -16.57 14.20 11.11
C PRO A 278 -16.97 12.85 10.50
N SER A 279 -16.18 11.79 10.80
CA SER A 279 -16.46 10.42 10.38
C SER A 279 -16.99 9.57 11.54
N LEU A 280 -18.12 9.99 12.08
CA LEU A 280 -18.80 9.42 13.24
C LEU A 280 -20.26 9.07 12.90
N PHE A 281 -20.80 8.07 13.61
CA PHE A 281 -22.22 7.72 13.52
C PHE A 281 -22.83 7.56 14.92
N ASN A 282 -24.16 7.64 15.03
CA ASN A 282 -24.88 7.58 16.29
C ASN A 282 -25.11 6.11 16.70
N VAL A 283 -24.72 5.75 17.93
CA VAL A 283 -24.82 4.35 18.42
C VAL A 283 -26.24 3.89 18.73
N LYS A 284 -27.22 4.79 18.79
CA LYS A 284 -28.61 4.50 19.19
C LYS A 284 -29.55 4.24 18.01
N GLN A 285 -29.09 4.46 16.80
CA GLN A 285 -29.91 4.33 15.59
C GLN A 285 -29.51 3.09 14.79
N GLU A 286 -30.49 2.32 14.36
CA GLU A 286 -30.28 1.23 13.41
C GLU A 286 -29.87 1.79 12.05
N ASN A 287 -28.93 1.12 11.37
CA ASN A 287 -28.39 1.50 10.05
C ASN A 287 -27.79 2.91 9.98
N ASP A 288 -27.40 3.49 11.12
CA ASP A 288 -26.89 4.86 11.16
C ASP A 288 -25.53 5.02 10.50
N MET A 289 -24.70 3.97 10.48
CA MET A 289 -23.40 4.02 9.81
C MET A 289 -23.55 4.28 8.31
N GLU A 290 -24.48 3.62 7.64
CA GLU A 290 -24.71 3.84 6.20
C GLU A 290 -25.27 5.24 5.92
N THR A 291 -26.22 5.69 6.72
CA THR A 291 -26.78 7.05 6.64
C THR A 291 -25.69 8.11 6.90
N ALA A 292 -24.83 7.89 7.90
CA ALA A 292 -23.71 8.78 8.18
C ALA A 292 -22.71 8.83 7.02
N MET A 293 -22.44 7.68 6.37
CA MET A 293 -21.59 7.63 5.17
C MET A 293 -22.18 8.49 4.03
N ASP A 294 -23.46 8.35 3.75
CA ASP A 294 -24.13 9.12 2.68
C ASP A 294 -24.10 10.63 3.02
N THR A 295 -24.32 11.01 4.30
CA THR A 295 -24.19 12.40 4.77
C THR A 295 -22.77 12.97 4.58
N ILE A 296 -21.73 12.15 4.84
CA ILE A 296 -20.35 12.53 4.61
C ILE A 296 -20.08 12.78 3.12
N PHE A 297 -20.64 11.95 2.24
CA PHE A 297 -20.50 12.10 0.80
C PHE A 297 -21.17 13.39 0.30
N GLU A 298 -22.38 13.70 0.76
CA GLU A 298 -23.07 14.95 0.46
C GLU A 298 -22.27 16.17 0.97
N ALA A 299 -21.76 16.11 2.19
CA ALA A 299 -20.94 17.19 2.75
C ALA A 299 -19.66 17.42 1.95
N ALA A 300 -19.05 16.35 1.44
CA ALA A 300 -17.87 16.44 0.58
C ALA A 300 -18.21 17.06 -0.79
N ASP A 301 -19.35 16.67 -1.41
CA ASP A 301 -19.80 17.26 -2.68
C ASP A 301 -20.05 18.77 -2.51
N ILE A 302 -20.74 19.19 -1.47
CA ILE A 302 -20.99 20.60 -1.14
C ILE A 302 -19.67 21.36 -0.90
N ALA A 303 -18.74 20.74 -0.19
CA ALA A 303 -17.43 21.35 0.05
C ALA A 303 -16.67 21.61 -1.27
N ILE A 304 -16.67 20.63 -2.18
CA ILE A 304 -16.01 20.75 -3.49
C ILE A 304 -16.66 21.88 -4.32
N GLU A 305 -17.99 21.97 -4.32
CA GLU A 305 -18.72 23.05 -5.01
C GLU A 305 -18.35 24.43 -4.44
N ASN A 306 -18.06 24.53 -3.15
CA ASN A 306 -17.59 25.75 -2.49
C ASN A 306 -16.08 25.99 -2.60
N GLY A 307 -15.38 25.20 -3.43
CA GLY A 307 -13.97 25.36 -3.75
C GLY A 307 -13.01 24.83 -2.69
N TYR A 308 -13.46 23.98 -1.76
CA TYR A 308 -12.55 23.24 -0.88
C TYR A 308 -11.81 22.16 -1.67
N ASN A 309 -10.51 22.08 -1.50
CA ASN A 309 -9.65 21.14 -2.20
C ASN A 309 -8.79 20.26 -1.28
N ILE A 310 -8.97 20.39 0.03
CA ILE A 310 -8.43 19.48 1.05
C ILE A 310 -9.58 19.08 1.96
N ILE A 311 -9.95 17.80 1.95
CA ILE A 311 -10.98 17.24 2.83
C ILE A 311 -10.29 16.39 3.89
N ILE A 312 -10.46 16.75 5.16
CA ILE A 312 -9.96 16.00 6.31
C ILE A 312 -11.13 15.21 6.89
N LEU A 313 -11.10 13.88 6.76
CA LEU A 313 -12.01 13.00 7.46
C LEU A 313 -11.47 12.76 8.87
N SER A 314 -12.26 13.05 9.89
CA SER A 314 -11.81 12.96 11.29
C SER A 314 -12.76 12.12 12.14
N ASP A 315 -12.24 11.11 12.82
CA ASP A 315 -12.97 10.34 13.83
C ASP A 315 -12.80 10.86 15.25
N LYS A 316 -12.19 12.03 15.43
CA LYS A 316 -12.18 12.72 16.72
C LYS A 316 -13.59 13.12 17.16
N GLY A 317 -13.84 13.01 18.46
CA GLY A 317 -15.15 13.31 19.04
C GLY A 317 -15.98 12.06 19.35
N VAL A 318 -15.35 10.90 19.36
CA VAL A 318 -15.96 9.67 19.89
C VAL A 318 -16.36 9.87 21.33
N ASP A 319 -17.61 9.60 21.64
CA ASP A 319 -18.19 9.68 22.99
C ASP A 319 -19.18 8.51 23.23
N LYS A 320 -19.94 8.56 24.32
CA LYS A 320 -20.91 7.50 24.65
C LYS A 320 -22.05 7.35 23.64
N ASP A 321 -22.34 8.36 22.84
CA ASP A 321 -23.43 8.42 21.88
C ASP A 321 -22.94 8.34 20.42
N LYS A 322 -21.64 8.53 20.18
CA LYS A 322 -21.01 8.56 18.86
C LYS A 322 -19.86 7.56 18.74
N ALA A 323 -19.93 6.68 17.76
CA ALA A 323 -18.89 5.72 17.43
C ALA A 323 -18.17 6.10 16.12
N PRO A 324 -16.89 5.68 15.93
CA PRO A 324 -16.16 5.98 14.70
C PRO A 324 -16.61 5.07 13.56
N ILE A 325 -16.75 5.62 12.36
CA ILE A 325 -16.84 4.82 11.14
C ILE A 325 -15.45 4.24 10.88
N PRO A 326 -15.31 2.93 10.52
CA PRO A 326 -14.01 2.35 10.20
C PRO A 326 -13.24 3.19 9.18
N ALA A 327 -12.00 3.52 9.50
CA ALA A 327 -11.18 4.45 8.73
C ALA A 327 -11.06 4.05 7.25
N LEU A 328 -10.86 2.75 6.98
CA LEU A 328 -10.77 2.23 5.62
C LEU A 328 -12.11 2.34 4.87
N LEU A 329 -13.24 2.12 5.56
CA LEU A 329 -14.56 2.20 4.96
C LEU A 329 -14.89 3.63 4.50
N VAL A 330 -14.71 4.62 5.39
CA VAL A 330 -15.03 6.01 5.07
C VAL A 330 -14.10 6.58 4.03
N ALA A 331 -12.80 6.27 4.09
CA ALA A 331 -11.81 6.76 3.14
C ALA A 331 -12.05 6.20 1.73
N SER A 332 -12.16 4.87 1.60
CA SER A 332 -12.46 4.21 0.34
C SER A 332 -13.83 4.58 -0.21
N GLY A 333 -14.85 4.64 0.67
CA GLY A 333 -16.21 5.03 0.30
C GLY A 333 -16.25 6.42 -0.32
N LEU A 334 -15.62 7.41 0.30
CA LEU A 334 -15.51 8.76 -0.25
C LEU A 334 -14.71 8.78 -1.56
N HIS A 335 -13.58 8.08 -1.62
CA HIS A 335 -12.76 7.98 -2.83
C HIS A 335 -13.59 7.48 -4.03
N HIS A 336 -14.33 6.40 -3.87
CA HIS A 336 -15.16 5.83 -4.93
C HIS A 336 -16.41 6.67 -5.25
N HIS A 337 -17.00 7.32 -4.24
CA HIS A 337 -18.09 8.27 -4.46
C HIS A 337 -17.64 9.42 -5.37
N LEU A 338 -16.51 10.03 -5.07
CA LEU A 338 -15.96 11.13 -5.86
C LEU A 338 -15.52 10.71 -7.27
N ILE A 339 -15.07 9.46 -7.44
CA ILE A 339 -14.79 8.90 -8.78
C ILE A 339 -16.08 8.82 -9.59
N ARG A 340 -17.16 8.26 -9.03
CA ARG A 340 -18.47 8.18 -9.70
C ARG A 340 -19.05 9.55 -10.05
N LYS A 341 -18.78 10.57 -9.23
CA LYS A 341 -19.17 11.97 -9.48
C LYS A 341 -18.25 12.70 -10.46
N GLY A 342 -17.09 12.13 -10.80
CA GLY A 342 -16.07 12.79 -11.64
C GLY A 342 -15.35 13.95 -10.94
N THR A 343 -15.39 14.02 -9.61
CA THR A 343 -14.82 15.13 -8.82
C THR A 343 -13.58 14.73 -8.02
N ARG A 344 -13.17 13.44 -8.06
CA ARG A 344 -12.04 12.94 -7.26
C ARG A 344 -10.75 13.74 -7.41
N MET A 345 -10.45 14.21 -8.60
CA MET A 345 -9.23 14.98 -8.91
C MET A 345 -9.28 16.42 -8.41
N LYS A 346 -10.42 16.90 -7.94
CA LYS A 346 -10.56 18.26 -7.40
C LYS A 346 -10.10 18.38 -5.94
N VAL A 347 -9.91 17.27 -5.24
CA VAL A 347 -9.60 17.27 -3.81
C VAL A 347 -8.55 16.24 -3.42
N SER A 348 -7.81 16.55 -2.37
CA SER A 348 -7.01 15.60 -1.61
C SER A 348 -7.80 15.13 -0.39
N ILE A 349 -7.74 13.82 -0.13
CA ILE A 349 -8.36 13.19 1.04
C ILE A 349 -7.29 13.00 2.11
N VAL A 350 -7.48 13.60 3.25
CA VAL A 350 -6.64 13.45 4.44
C VAL A 350 -7.46 12.74 5.52
N LEU A 351 -6.85 11.82 6.22
CA LEU A 351 -7.50 11.05 7.28
C LEU A 351 -6.87 11.35 8.63
N GLU A 352 -7.65 11.81 9.59
CA GLU A 352 -7.33 11.90 11.01
C GLU A 352 -8.06 10.79 11.75
N SER A 353 -7.35 9.71 12.11
CA SER A 353 -8.02 8.54 12.69
C SER A 353 -7.23 7.90 13.82
N GLY A 354 -7.96 7.36 14.78
CA GLY A 354 -7.42 6.57 15.87
C GLY A 354 -7.12 5.11 15.49
N GLU A 355 -7.59 4.62 14.36
CA GLU A 355 -7.46 3.20 13.98
C GLU A 355 -6.07 2.80 13.46
N PRO A 356 -5.41 3.56 12.55
CA PRO A 356 -4.16 3.14 11.92
C PRO A 356 -3.00 3.06 12.92
N ARG A 357 -2.29 1.93 12.96
CA ARG A 357 -1.14 1.70 13.84
C ARG A 357 -0.12 0.70 13.33
N GLU A 358 -0.42 -0.01 12.25
CA GLU A 358 0.44 -1.03 11.63
C GLU A 358 0.66 -0.71 10.16
N VAL A 359 1.78 -1.16 9.60
CA VAL A 359 2.14 -0.92 8.19
C VAL A 359 1.01 -1.31 7.24
N HIS A 360 0.35 -2.45 7.47
CA HIS A 360 -0.78 -2.90 6.66
C HIS A 360 -1.93 -1.90 6.63
N HIS A 361 -2.23 -1.24 7.76
CA HIS A 361 -3.30 -0.23 7.82
C HIS A 361 -2.98 0.97 6.93
N PHE A 362 -1.74 1.47 6.99
CA PHE A 362 -1.30 2.59 6.15
C PHE A 362 -1.28 2.20 4.67
N ALA A 363 -0.81 1.00 4.34
CA ALA A 363 -0.81 0.49 2.98
C ALA A 363 -2.24 0.39 2.40
N CYS A 364 -3.20 -0.12 3.17
CA CYS A 364 -4.61 -0.14 2.77
C CYS A 364 -5.14 1.27 2.51
N LEU A 365 -4.93 2.20 3.44
CA LEU A 365 -5.45 3.57 3.31
C LEU A 365 -4.89 4.30 2.09
N VAL A 366 -3.58 4.23 1.87
CA VAL A 366 -2.97 4.81 0.65
C VAL A 366 -3.48 4.07 -0.59
N GLY A 367 -3.51 2.75 -0.58
CA GLY A 367 -4.01 1.93 -1.69
C GLY A 367 -5.46 2.21 -2.06
N TYR A 368 -6.27 2.74 -1.14
CA TYR A 368 -7.64 3.19 -1.37
C TYR A 368 -7.78 4.72 -1.46
N GLY A 369 -6.70 5.42 -1.83
CA GLY A 369 -6.76 6.79 -2.35
C GLY A 369 -6.58 7.91 -1.32
N VAL A 370 -6.12 7.62 -0.09
CA VAL A 370 -5.80 8.65 0.91
C VAL A 370 -4.46 9.31 0.58
N ASN A 371 -4.42 10.65 0.60
CA ASN A 371 -3.21 11.43 0.36
C ASN A 371 -2.36 11.60 1.63
N GLY A 372 -3.00 11.74 2.79
CA GLY A 372 -2.30 11.94 4.07
C GLY A 372 -3.05 11.30 5.23
N ILE A 373 -2.31 10.71 6.18
CA ILE A 373 -2.87 9.95 7.31
C ILE A 373 -2.23 10.46 8.59
N ASN A 374 -3.05 10.92 9.54
CA ASN A 374 -2.63 11.22 10.89
C ASN A 374 -3.14 10.14 11.85
N PRO A 375 -2.29 9.26 12.36
CA PRO A 375 -2.66 8.21 13.31
C PRO A 375 -2.58 8.70 14.74
N TYR A 376 -3.43 9.67 15.13
CA TYR A 376 -3.30 10.37 16.40
C TYR A 376 -3.31 9.47 17.65
N MET A 377 -4.04 8.34 17.64
CA MET A 377 -4.05 7.41 18.76
C MET A 377 -2.77 6.58 18.87
N ALA A 378 -2.09 6.29 17.75
CA ALA A 378 -0.76 5.70 17.80
C ALA A 378 0.24 6.69 18.43
N TYR A 379 0.12 7.98 18.14
CA TYR A 379 0.93 9.01 18.80
C TYR A 379 0.60 9.16 20.29
N GLU A 380 -0.67 9.03 20.68
CA GLU A 380 -1.06 8.98 22.09
C GLU A 380 -0.50 7.73 22.81
N ALA A 381 -0.42 6.60 22.12
CA ALA A 381 0.24 5.41 22.68
C ALA A 381 1.76 5.62 22.85
N ILE A 382 2.42 6.30 21.91
CA ILE A 382 3.84 6.67 22.03
C ILE A 382 4.04 7.67 23.19
N LYS A 383 3.10 8.62 23.38
CA LYS A 383 3.14 9.53 24.51
C LYS A 383 3.04 8.79 25.85
N GLU A 384 2.15 7.81 25.95
CA GLU A 384 2.05 6.96 27.14
C GLU A 384 3.34 6.20 27.42
N LEU A 385 3.98 5.63 26.37
CA LEU A 385 5.28 4.97 26.48
C LEU A 385 6.38 5.93 26.98
N SER A 386 6.35 7.19 26.53
CA SER A 386 7.26 8.22 27.00
C SER A 386 6.99 8.59 28.47
N ASP A 387 5.73 8.78 28.83
CA ASP A 387 5.30 9.11 30.20
C ASP A 387 5.69 7.98 31.20
N GLU A 388 5.62 6.72 30.74
CA GLU A 388 6.05 5.52 31.47
C GLU A 388 7.57 5.28 31.46
N LYS A 389 8.35 6.15 30.81
CA LYS A 389 9.82 6.06 30.66
C LYS A 389 10.28 4.76 29.98
N LEU A 390 9.49 4.26 29.04
CA LEU A 390 9.82 3.11 28.22
C LEU A 390 10.53 3.51 26.90
N LEU A 391 10.55 4.81 26.58
CA LEU A 391 11.34 5.39 25.51
C LEU A 391 12.64 5.98 26.07
N GLU A 392 13.75 5.70 25.40
CA GLU A 392 15.06 6.29 25.69
C GLU A 392 15.22 7.70 25.12
N TYR A 393 14.24 8.15 24.34
CA TYR A 393 14.25 9.41 23.57
C TYR A 393 13.04 10.27 23.91
N SER A 394 13.00 11.48 23.34
CA SER A 394 11.83 12.36 23.44
C SER A 394 10.59 11.73 22.75
N TYR A 395 9.42 12.22 23.12
CA TYR A 395 8.16 11.87 22.45
C TYR A 395 8.23 12.13 20.94
N GLU A 396 8.77 13.29 20.56
CA GLU A 396 8.91 13.72 19.16
C GLU A 396 9.82 12.79 18.37
N ASP A 397 10.91 12.33 18.95
CA ASP A 397 11.80 11.33 18.35
C ASP A 397 11.13 9.97 18.23
N GLY A 398 10.32 9.58 19.21
CA GLY A 398 9.50 8.37 19.17
C GLY A 398 8.51 8.40 18.01
N VAL A 399 7.78 9.50 17.82
CA VAL A 399 6.87 9.72 16.69
C VAL A 399 7.62 9.68 15.35
N LYS A 400 8.77 10.36 15.26
CA LYS A 400 9.61 10.37 14.05
C LYS A 400 10.06 8.96 13.66
N ARG A 401 10.48 8.17 14.63
CA ARG A 401 10.92 6.76 14.42
C ARG A 401 9.75 5.88 14.02
N PHE A 402 8.60 6.02 14.66
CA PHE A 402 7.38 5.30 14.28
C PHE A 402 6.98 5.61 12.84
N ASN A 403 6.91 6.89 12.46
CA ASN A 403 6.57 7.29 11.09
C ASN A 403 7.61 6.75 10.07
N LYS A 404 8.90 6.78 10.43
CA LYS A 404 9.96 6.17 9.62
C LYS A 404 9.76 4.67 9.43
N ALA A 405 9.38 3.94 10.48
CA ALA A 405 9.11 2.51 10.41
C ALA A 405 7.94 2.22 9.46
N CYS A 406 6.82 2.94 9.63
CA CYS A 406 5.64 2.79 8.78
C CYS A 406 5.94 3.14 7.32
N THR A 407 6.64 4.24 7.06
CA THR A 407 7.04 4.65 5.69
C THR A 407 7.94 3.60 5.03
N LYS A 408 8.93 3.08 5.76
CA LYS A 408 9.78 1.98 5.27
C LYS A 408 8.98 0.72 4.96
N GLY A 409 7.98 0.40 5.78
CA GLY A 409 7.08 -0.73 5.53
C GLY A 409 6.28 -0.54 4.24
N ILE A 410 5.71 0.65 3.99
CA ILE A 410 5.03 0.99 2.73
C ILE A 410 6.00 0.85 1.55
N VAL A 411 7.22 1.39 1.66
CA VAL A 411 8.25 1.26 0.62
C VAL A 411 8.55 -0.22 0.34
N LYS A 412 8.63 -1.06 1.36
CA LYS A 412 8.83 -2.50 1.19
C LYS A 412 7.69 -3.15 0.39
N ILE A 413 6.45 -2.78 0.67
CA ILE A 413 5.27 -3.25 -0.06
C ILE A 413 5.32 -2.79 -1.53
N MET A 414 5.58 -1.50 -1.76
CA MET A 414 5.72 -0.93 -3.10
C MET A 414 6.82 -1.63 -3.90
N SER A 415 7.98 -1.84 -3.28
CA SER A 415 9.13 -2.52 -3.90
C SER A 415 8.82 -3.94 -4.34
N LYS A 416 8.05 -4.70 -3.53
CA LYS A 416 7.56 -6.05 -3.90
C LYS A 416 6.66 -6.03 -5.12
N MET A 417 5.92 -4.95 -5.34
CA MET A 417 5.02 -4.75 -6.48
C MET A 417 5.72 -4.12 -7.70
N GLY A 418 6.99 -3.77 -7.59
CA GLY A 418 7.71 -3.04 -8.64
C GLY A 418 7.25 -1.59 -8.80
N ILE A 419 6.62 -1.01 -7.78
CA ILE A 419 6.13 0.38 -7.77
C ILE A 419 7.16 1.28 -7.09
N SER A 420 7.60 2.33 -7.78
CA SER A 420 8.64 3.22 -7.28
C SER A 420 8.13 4.54 -6.69
N THR A 421 6.89 4.93 -6.94
CA THR A 421 6.31 6.17 -6.40
C THR A 421 5.04 5.91 -5.60
N ILE A 422 4.87 6.67 -4.51
CA ILE A 422 3.65 6.56 -3.69
C ILE A 422 2.41 6.98 -4.49
N GLN A 423 2.53 7.90 -5.44
CA GLN A 423 1.43 8.34 -6.29
C GLN A 423 0.89 7.19 -7.15
N SER A 424 1.76 6.33 -7.68
CA SER A 424 1.34 5.13 -8.43
C SER A 424 0.72 4.05 -7.52
N TYR A 425 1.07 4.03 -6.23
CA TYR A 425 0.47 3.12 -5.25
C TYR A 425 -0.88 3.65 -4.73
N GLN A 426 -1.05 4.96 -4.71
CA GLN A 426 -2.26 5.62 -4.24
C GLN A 426 -3.45 5.29 -5.15
N GLY A 427 -4.48 4.67 -4.57
CA GLY A 427 -5.65 4.22 -5.33
C GLY A 427 -5.43 2.98 -6.21
N ALA A 428 -4.27 2.32 -6.13
CA ALA A 428 -3.98 1.11 -6.91
C ALA A 428 -4.82 -0.10 -6.49
N GLN A 429 -5.36 -0.12 -5.26
CA GLN A 429 -6.28 -1.16 -4.76
C GLN A 429 -5.75 -2.59 -4.91
N ILE A 430 -4.47 -2.81 -4.70
CA ILE A 430 -3.82 -4.12 -4.87
C ILE A 430 -4.13 -5.02 -3.67
N PHE A 431 -5.41 -5.26 -3.43
CA PHE A 431 -5.93 -6.06 -2.32
C PHE A 431 -7.06 -6.97 -2.77
N GLU A 432 -7.25 -8.07 -2.05
CA GLU A 432 -8.43 -8.92 -2.12
C GLU A 432 -9.22 -8.79 -0.82
N ALA A 433 -10.53 -8.58 -0.94
CA ALA A 433 -11.45 -8.59 0.21
C ALA A 433 -11.90 -10.02 0.49
N LEU A 434 -11.71 -10.50 1.72
CA LEU A 434 -12.10 -11.84 2.17
C LEU A 434 -13.16 -11.74 3.26
N GLY A 435 -14.36 -12.23 2.98
CA GLY A 435 -15.46 -12.23 3.94
C GLY A 435 -16.22 -10.91 4.03
N ILE A 436 -16.18 -10.09 3.00
CA ILE A 436 -16.99 -8.88 2.83
C ILE A 436 -17.99 -9.11 1.69
N SER A 437 -19.25 -8.74 1.90
CA SER A 437 -20.30 -8.92 0.90
C SER A 437 -20.03 -8.14 -0.37
N GLU A 438 -20.48 -8.67 -1.49
CA GLU A 438 -20.36 -8.03 -2.79
C GLU A 438 -21.02 -6.64 -2.82
N SER A 439 -22.14 -6.46 -2.12
CA SER A 439 -22.82 -5.17 -2.03
C SER A 439 -21.96 -4.08 -1.37
N VAL A 440 -21.23 -4.43 -0.30
CA VAL A 440 -20.28 -3.52 0.36
C VAL A 440 -19.09 -3.23 -0.55
N VAL A 441 -18.53 -4.25 -1.20
CA VAL A 441 -17.41 -4.09 -2.12
C VAL A 441 -17.79 -3.19 -3.29
N ASN A 442 -18.94 -3.43 -3.93
CA ASN A 442 -19.37 -2.65 -5.09
C ASN A 442 -19.66 -1.17 -4.74
N LYS A 443 -20.20 -0.89 -3.55
CA LYS A 443 -20.50 0.48 -3.13
C LYS A 443 -19.27 1.24 -2.63
N TYR A 444 -18.43 0.62 -1.79
CA TYR A 444 -17.38 1.31 -1.02
C TYR A 444 -15.96 0.94 -1.43
N PHE A 445 -15.74 -0.18 -2.11
CA PHE A 445 -14.45 -0.71 -2.55
C PHE A 445 -14.48 -1.14 -4.02
N THR A 446 -15.15 -0.36 -4.85
CA THR A 446 -15.42 -0.68 -6.27
C THR A 446 -14.15 -1.14 -6.99
N GLY A 447 -14.25 -2.30 -7.67
CA GLY A 447 -13.13 -2.90 -8.40
C GLY A 447 -12.19 -3.77 -7.57
N THR A 448 -12.37 -3.83 -6.24
CA THR A 448 -11.60 -4.75 -5.40
C THR A 448 -12.03 -6.20 -5.66
N THR A 449 -11.05 -7.08 -5.84
CA THR A 449 -11.31 -8.51 -6.01
C THR A 449 -11.93 -9.09 -4.75
N THR A 450 -13.04 -9.81 -4.89
CA THR A 450 -13.63 -10.62 -3.82
C THR A 450 -14.07 -11.96 -4.37
N ARG A 451 -13.68 -13.05 -3.71
CA ARG A 451 -14.06 -14.43 -4.05
C ARG A 451 -14.88 -15.07 -2.94
N ILE A 452 -14.76 -14.54 -1.74
CA ILE A 452 -15.44 -15.04 -0.54
C ILE A 452 -16.27 -13.88 0.02
N GLY A 453 -17.57 -13.94 -0.17
CA GLY A 453 -18.52 -13.01 0.43
C GLY A 453 -18.62 -13.20 1.94
N GLY A 454 -19.43 -12.36 2.59
CA GLY A 454 -19.60 -12.42 4.06
C GLY A 454 -20.36 -11.23 4.59
N MET A 455 -19.71 -10.41 5.41
CA MET A 455 -20.30 -9.31 6.17
C MET A 455 -20.88 -8.21 5.26
N GLY A 456 -22.14 -7.85 5.51
CA GLY A 456 -22.74 -6.62 5.04
C GLY A 456 -22.37 -5.43 5.92
N ILE A 457 -22.86 -4.24 5.55
CA ILE A 457 -22.59 -2.99 6.28
C ILE A 457 -23.14 -3.05 7.72
N GLU A 458 -24.25 -3.72 7.93
CA GLU A 458 -24.88 -3.94 9.24
C GLU A 458 -23.99 -4.76 10.19
N HIS A 459 -23.26 -5.72 9.65
CA HIS A 459 -22.30 -6.52 10.44
C HIS A 459 -21.08 -5.69 10.81
N ILE A 460 -20.57 -4.87 9.88
CA ILE A 460 -19.46 -3.94 10.15
C ILE A 460 -19.87 -2.96 11.24
N GLN A 461 -21.08 -2.40 11.16
CA GLN A 461 -21.61 -1.52 12.19
C GLN A 461 -21.68 -2.24 13.54
N LYS A 462 -22.20 -3.47 13.58
CA LYS A 462 -22.31 -4.27 14.80
C LYS A 462 -20.94 -4.53 15.45
N GLU A 463 -19.92 -4.84 14.66
CA GLU A 463 -18.55 -5.02 15.17
C GLU A 463 -18.03 -3.74 15.85
N VAL A 464 -18.26 -2.58 15.27
CA VAL A 464 -17.89 -1.28 15.86
C VAL A 464 -18.67 -1.03 17.14
N LEU A 465 -19.98 -1.25 17.13
CA LEU A 465 -20.85 -1.02 18.30
C LEU A 465 -20.46 -1.93 19.48
N LEU A 466 -20.08 -3.18 19.24
CA LEU A 466 -19.63 -4.09 20.29
C LEU A 466 -18.34 -3.59 20.97
N ARG A 467 -17.35 -3.14 20.19
CA ARG A 467 -16.11 -2.54 20.74
C ARG A 467 -16.40 -1.25 21.48
N HIS A 468 -17.25 -0.39 20.92
CA HIS A 468 -17.64 0.87 21.50
C HIS A 468 -18.37 0.64 22.85
N ALA A 469 -19.37 -0.25 22.89
CA ALA A 469 -20.09 -0.59 24.11
C ALA A 469 -19.13 -1.10 25.21
N GLU A 470 -18.17 -1.95 24.87
CA GLU A 470 -17.16 -2.44 25.81
C GLU A 470 -16.29 -1.30 26.35
N ALA A 471 -15.90 -0.34 25.53
CA ALA A 471 -15.05 0.78 25.92
C ALA A 471 -15.79 1.78 26.84
N PHE A 472 -17.10 1.96 26.63
CA PHE A 472 -17.92 2.89 27.40
C PHE A 472 -18.69 2.22 28.56
N ASP A 473 -18.60 0.90 28.72
CA ASP A 473 -19.15 0.19 29.87
C ASP A 473 -18.49 0.63 31.18
N LYS A 474 -19.30 0.82 32.23
CA LYS A 474 -18.81 1.31 33.53
C LYS A 474 -17.80 0.39 34.22
N VAL A 475 -17.90 -0.92 33.98
CA VAL A 475 -17.05 -1.94 34.58
C VAL A 475 -15.89 -2.28 33.63
N ASN A 476 -16.21 -2.67 32.41
CA ASN A 476 -15.23 -3.12 31.40
C ASN A 476 -14.39 -1.98 30.85
N GLY A 477 -14.91 -0.78 30.77
CA GLY A 477 -14.19 0.43 30.36
C GLY A 477 -12.98 0.76 31.25
N LYS A 478 -12.98 0.32 32.53
CA LYS A 478 -11.87 0.52 33.48
C LYS A 478 -10.81 -0.59 33.46
N LYS A 479 -11.06 -1.71 32.80
CA LYS A 479 -10.10 -2.83 32.72
C LYS A 479 -8.91 -2.45 31.84
N ALA A 480 -7.78 -3.12 32.01
CA ALA A 480 -6.63 -3.01 31.12
C ALA A 480 -6.99 -3.43 29.69
N LEU A 481 -6.13 -3.08 28.72
CA LEU A 481 -6.25 -3.56 27.34
C LEU A 481 -6.24 -5.09 27.30
N LYS A 482 -6.95 -5.66 26.31
CA LYS A 482 -6.89 -7.10 26.04
C LYS A 482 -5.46 -7.50 25.69
N THR A 483 -5.11 -8.74 26.03
CA THR A 483 -3.74 -9.24 25.80
C THR A 483 -3.36 -9.31 24.32
N GLY A 484 -4.33 -9.45 23.42
CA GLY A 484 -4.10 -9.71 22.00
C GLY A 484 -3.92 -11.19 21.73
N GLY A 485 -2.83 -11.57 21.10
CA GLY A 485 -2.52 -12.92 20.70
C GLY A 485 -2.62 -13.14 19.20
N ASP A 486 -2.51 -12.07 18.41
CA ASP A 486 -2.53 -12.14 16.94
C ASP A 486 -1.17 -12.58 16.38
N TYR A 487 -0.08 -12.16 17.02
CA TYR A 487 1.30 -12.46 16.61
C TYR A 487 1.92 -13.64 17.36
N LYS A 488 1.51 -13.83 18.61
CA LYS A 488 2.00 -14.93 19.46
C LYS A 488 0.86 -15.51 20.25
N TRP A 489 0.79 -16.83 20.34
CA TRP A 489 -0.20 -17.50 21.16
C TRP A 489 -0.25 -16.91 22.59
N ARG A 490 -1.43 -16.64 23.07
CA ARG A 490 -1.72 -16.17 24.43
C ARG A 490 -2.93 -16.89 24.99
N ALA A 491 -2.89 -17.25 26.26
CA ALA A 491 -4.07 -17.74 26.94
C ALA A 491 -5.22 -16.72 26.85
N LYS A 492 -6.39 -17.14 26.35
CA LYS A 492 -7.58 -16.30 26.07
C LYS A 492 -7.39 -15.26 24.96
N GLY A 493 -6.27 -15.28 24.24
CA GLY A 493 -6.02 -14.47 23.04
C GLY A 493 -6.72 -15.02 21.79
N GLU A 494 -6.22 -14.64 20.62
CA GLU A 494 -6.63 -15.24 19.35
C GLU A 494 -6.21 -16.72 19.32
N TYR A 495 -6.95 -17.53 18.57
CA TYR A 495 -6.62 -18.93 18.39
C TYR A 495 -5.43 -19.09 17.44
N HIS A 496 -4.60 -20.10 17.68
CA HIS A 496 -3.51 -20.49 16.80
C HIS A 496 -3.60 -21.98 16.48
N MET A 497 -3.42 -22.36 15.22
CA MET A 497 -3.36 -23.77 14.82
C MET A 497 -2.20 -24.48 15.52
N PHE A 498 -1.05 -23.79 15.59
CA PHE A 498 0.15 -24.26 16.29
C PHE A 498 0.20 -23.72 17.71
N ASN A 499 -0.72 -24.20 18.53
CA ASN A 499 -0.80 -23.88 19.96
C ASN A 499 0.05 -24.84 20.80
N PRO A 500 0.25 -24.59 22.10
CA PRO A 500 1.06 -25.46 22.95
C PRO A 500 0.64 -26.93 22.96
N GLU A 501 -0.66 -27.23 22.82
CA GLU A 501 -1.18 -28.59 22.81
C GLU A 501 -0.87 -29.34 21.52
N SER A 502 -1.16 -28.72 20.37
CA SER A 502 -0.88 -29.29 19.05
C SER A 502 0.63 -29.50 18.83
N ILE A 503 1.45 -28.52 19.24
CA ILE A 503 2.92 -28.62 19.18
C ILE A 503 3.42 -29.75 20.06
N TYR A 504 2.93 -29.86 21.29
CA TYR A 504 3.30 -30.94 22.20
C TYR A 504 2.96 -32.31 21.62
N LYS A 505 1.73 -32.51 21.14
CA LYS A 505 1.29 -33.78 20.56
C LYS A 505 2.18 -34.19 19.38
N LEU A 506 2.44 -33.28 18.44
CA LEU A 506 3.28 -33.56 17.29
C LEU A 506 4.72 -33.88 17.69
N GLN A 507 5.34 -33.05 18.52
CA GLN A 507 6.74 -33.26 18.95
C GLN A 507 6.91 -34.56 19.71
N MET A 508 6.00 -34.91 20.64
CA MET A 508 6.07 -36.13 21.38
C MET A 508 5.79 -37.36 20.53
N ALA A 509 4.82 -37.29 19.61
CA ALA A 509 4.56 -38.37 18.66
C ALA A 509 5.82 -38.69 17.83
N CYS A 510 6.49 -37.67 17.28
CA CYS A 510 7.72 -37.86 16.50
C CYS A 510 8.89 -38.38 17.35
N ARG A 511 9.11 -37.83 18.54
CA ARG A 511 10.23 -38.24 19.42
C ARG A 511 10.13 -39.64 19.96
N THR A 512 8.91 -40.10 20.21
CA THR A 512 8.65 -41.40 20.84
C THR A 512 8.16 -42.48 19.87
N GLY A 513 7.92 -42.14 18.60
CA GLY A 513 7.30 -43.03 17.61
C GLY A 513 5.85 -43.40 17.99
N ASN A 514 5.17 -42.57 18.79
CA ASN A 514 3.82 -42.87 19.26
C ASN A 514 2.76 -42.50 18.22
N TYR A 515 2.37 -43.48 17.41
CA TYR A 515 1.39 -43.31 16.36
C TYR A 515 -0.01 -42.93 16.88
N LYS A 516 -0.40 -43.39 18.06
CA LYS A 516 -1.68 -42.99 18.67
C LYS A 516 -1.72 -41.49 18.93
N LEU A 517 -0.67 -40.96 19.50
CA LEU A 517 -0.56 -39.52 19.77
C LEU A 517 -0.52 -38.71 18.48
N TYR A 518 0.10 -39.22 17.42
CA TYR A 518 0.04 -38.62 16.09
C TYR A 518 -1.39 -38.59 15.55
N LYS A 519 -2.17 -39.64 15.71
CA LYS A 519 -3.59 -39.66 15.31
C LYS A 519 -4.43 -38.65 16.09
N GLU A 520 -4.14 -38.43 17.36
CA GLU A 520 -4.80 -37.41 18.17
C GLU A 520 -4.46 -36.00 17.64
N TYR A 521 -3.18 -35.76 17.30
CA TYR A 521 -2.74 -34.55 16.65
C TYR A 521 -3.45 -34.33 15.29
N ALA A 522 -3.43 -35.32 14.40
CA ALA A 522 -4.06 -35.26 13.10
C ALA A 522 -5.56 -34.94 13.19
N LYS A 523 -6.25 -35.63 14.10
CA LYS A 523 -7.67 -35.38 14.38
C LYS A 523 -7.90 -33.93 14.83
N GLU A 524 -7.04 -33.41 15.71
CA GLU A 524 -7.13 -32.02 16.14
C GLU A 524 -6.94 -31.04 14.98
N MET A 525 -6.00 -31.28 14.08
CA MET A 525 -5.74 -30.41 12.94
C MET A 525 -6.81 -30.49 11.86
N ASP A 526 -7.38 -31.67 11.61
CA ASP A 526 -8.29 -31.93 10.50
C ASP A 526 -9.76 -31.73 10.87
N GLU A 527 -10.15 -32.04 12.12
CA GLU A 527 -11.56 -32.07 12.54
C GLU A 527 -11.99 -30.87 13.39
N HIS A 528 -11.15 -29.83 13.55
CA HIS A 528 -11.46 -28.67 14.40
C HIS A 528 -12.57 -27.79 13.83
N GLN A 529 -13.81 -28.27 13.87
CA GLN A 529 -14.99 -27.51 13.46
C GLN A 529 -15.23 -26.25 14.30
N GLN A 530 -14.67 -26.16 15.52
CA GLN A 530 -14.89 -25.01 16.41
C GLN A 530 -13.91 -23.86 16.20
N HIS A 531 -12.75 -24.09 15.56
CA HIS A 531 -11.67 -23.12 15.37
C HIS A 531 -11.08 -23.21 13.97
N GLN A 532 -11.92 -22.94 12.98
CA GLN A 532 -11.49 -22.87 11.58
C GLN A 532 -10.55 -21.69 11.39
N CYS A 533 -9.33 -21.92 10.94
CA CYS A 533 -8.34 -20.87 10.67
C CYS A 533 -8.22 -20.55 9.18
N THR A 534 -8.52 -21.53 8.33
CA THR A 534 -8.35 -21.43 6.88
C THR A 534 -9.62 -21.87 6.15
N ILE A 535 -9.82 -21.34 4.95
CA ILE A 535 -10.93 -21.78 4.08
C ILE A 535 -10.78 -23.25 3.71
N ARG A 536 -9.55 -23.74 3.53
CA ARG A 536 -9.29 -25.17 3.27
C ARG A 536 -9.83 -26.07 4.37
N GLY A 537 -9.73 -25.66 5.63
CA GLY A 537 -10.27 -26.43 6.76
C GLY A 537 -11.80 -26.56 6.76
N MET A 538 -12.51 -25.77 5.94
CA MET A 538 -13.96 -25.85 5.75
C MET A 538 -14.36 -26.80 4.61
N LEU A 539 -13.40 -27.32 3.85
CA LEU A 539 -13.66 -28.23 2.74
C LEU A 539 -13.63 -29.67 3.23
N ASP A 540 -14.48 -30.49 2.65
CA ASP A 540 -14.52 -31.92 2.92
C ASP A 540 -14.17 -32.71 1.67
N ILE A 541 -13.69 -33.94 1.84
CA ILE A 541 -13.34 -34.83 0.74
C ILE A 541 -14.61 -35.54 0.27
N LYS A 542 -14.94 -35.33 -1.01
CA LYS A 542 -16.04 -36.07 -1.63
C LYS A 542 -15.62 -37.51 -1.88
N THR A 543 -16.24 -38.45 -1.16
CA THR A 543 -16.04 -39.86 -1.34
C THR A 543 -16.99 -40.42 -2.40
N ILE A 544 -16.62 -41.58 -2.97
CA ILE A 544 -17.50 -42.36 -3.85
C ILE A 544 -18.46 -43.22 -3.02
N ASP A 545 -19.67 -43.47 -3.52
CA ASP A 545 -20.70 -44.21 -2.80
C ASP A 545 -20.34 -45.68 -2.52
N LYS A 546 -19.51 -46.28 -3.37
CA LYS A 546 -19.03 -47.66 -3.20
C LYS A 546 -17.51 -47.64 -3.04
N PRO A 547 -17.00 -48.14 -1.88
CA PRO A 547 -15.57 -48.27 -1.71
C PRO A 547 -15.00 -49.32 -2.67
N ILE A 548 -13.80 -49.07 -3.16
CA ILE A 548 -13.04 -50.08 -3.93
C ILE A 548 -12.40 -51.10 -2.98
N ALA A 549 -12.11 -52.28 -3.49
CA ALA A 549 -11.38 -53.29 -2.73
C ALA A 549 -9.96 -52.84 -2.43
N ILE A 550 -9.39 -53.25 -1.29
CA ILE A 550 -8.09 -52.73 -0.82
C ILE A 550 -6.93 -53.05 -1.77
N ASP A 551 -7.04 -54.16 -2.47
CA ASP A 551 -6.10 -54.62 -3.48
C ASP A 551 -6.15 -53.79 -4.81
N GLN A 552 -7.22 -53.02 -4.99
CA GLN A 552 -7.39 -52.06 -6.09
C GLN A 552 -6.95 -50.63 -5.70
N VAL A 553 -6.63 -50.41 -4.43
CA VAL A 553 -6.08 -49.12 -3.99
C VAL A 553 -4.64 -49.01 -4.44
N GLU A 554 -4.30 -47.90 -5.03
CA GLU A 554 -2.94 -47.62 -5.48
C GLU A 554 -1.95 -47.69 -4.33
N SER A 555 -0.76 -48.28 -4.56
CA SER A 555 0.26 -48.42 -3.52
C SER A 555 0.84 -47.07 -3.09
N VAL A 556 1.32 -46.99 -1.86
CA VAL A 556 1.96 -45.78 -1.31
C VAL A 556 3.13 -45.34 -2.17
N GLU A 557 3.95 -46.29 -2.66
CA GLU A 557 5.12 -46.02 -3.50
C GLU A 557 4.72 -45.38 -4.83
N SER A 558 3.60 -45.80 -5.43
CA SER A 558 3.06 -45.20 -6.66
C SER A 558 2.53 -43.79 -6.39
N ILE A 559 1.81 -43.59 -5.29
CA ILE A 559 1.27 -42.26 -4.92
C ILE A 559 2.41 -41.28 -4.68
N VAL A 560 3.42 -41.66 -3.86
CA VAL A 560 4.54 -40.77 -3.50
C VAL A 560 5.35 -40.32 -4.72
N LYS A 561 5.50 -41.16 -5.74
CA LYS A 561 6.19 -40.79 -6.99
C LYS A 561 5.57 -39.62 -7.75
N ARG A 562 4.31 -39.27 -7.47
CA ARG A 562 3.63 -38.13 -8.09
C ARG A 562 3.80 -36.82 -7.34
N PHE A 563 4.36 -36.85 -6.13
CA PHE A 563 4.64 -35.65 -5.37
C PHE A 563 6.07 -35.20 -5.63
N LYS A 564 6.19 -33.98 -6.15
CA LYS A 564 7.49 -33.33 -6.40
C LYS A 564 7.55 -31.98 -5.71
N THR A 565 8.74 -31.59 -5.26
CA THR A 565 8.97 -30.23 -4.80
C THR A 565 8.94 -29.27 -5.96
N GLY A 566 8.34 -28.08 -5.77
CA GLY A 566 8.38 -27.03 -6.78
C GLY A 566 9.82 -26.59 -7.08
N ALA A 567 10.10 -26.24 -8.35
CA ALA A 567 11.37 -25.63 -8.69
C ALA A 567 11.53 -24.30 -7.94
N MET A 568 12.66 -24.12 -7.27
CA MET A 568 12.94 -22.92 -6.49
C MET A 568 14.39 -22.50 -6.72
N SER A 569 14.59 -21.30 -7.28
CA SER A 569 15.92 -20.75 -7.51
C SER A 569 16.55 -20.20 -6.22
N TYR A 570 15.72 -19.61 -5.36
CA TYR A 570 16.09 -19.09 -4.05
C TYR A 570 14.87 -19.10 -3.14
N GLY A 571 14.99 -19.63 -1.94
CA GLY A 571 13.91 -19.71 -0.96
C GLY A 571 14.41 -19.50 0.45
N SER A 572 13.47 -19.40 1.39
CA SER A 572 13.74 -19.46 2.81
C SER A 572 14.15 -20.90 3.16
N ILE A 573 15.43 -21.16 3.11
CA ILE A 573 15.97 -22.50 3.02
C ILE A 573 16.41 -22.97 4.39
N SER A 574 15.76 -24.03 4.88
CA SER A 574 16.36 -24.90 5.89
C SER A 574 17.32 -25.90 5.23
N VAL A 575 18.28 -26.38 5.98
CA VAL A 575 19.16 -27.49 5.57
C VAL A 575 18.32 -28.70 5.11
N SER A 576 17.18 -28.95 5.75
CA SER A 576 16.23 -30.01 5.40
C SER A 576 15.69 -29.90 3.98
N TYR A 577 15.34 -28.70 3.51
CA TYR A 577 14.87 -28.50 2.13
C TYR A 577 15.98 -28.77 1.11
N THR A 578 17.18 -28.32 1.37
CA THR A 578 18.35 -28.58 0.51
C THR A 578 18.61 -30.06 0.38
N HIS A 579 18.53 -30.83 1.48
CA HIS A 579 18.69 -32.28 1.47
C HIS A 579 17.59 -33.00 0.70
N LEU A 580 16.33 -32.62 0.88
CA LEU A 580 15.20 -33.21 0.15
C LEU A 580 15.39 -33.06 -1.36
N ARG A 581 15.78 -31.88 -1.83
CA ARG A 581 16.00 -31.61 -3.25
C ARG A 581 17.23 -32.35 -3.81
N ALA A 582 18.29 -32.49 -3.04
CA ALA A 582 19.47 -33.25 -3.44
C ALA A 582 19.16 -34.74 -3.60
N HIS A 583 18.27 -35.30 -2.77
CA HIS A 583 17.80 -36.67 -2.91
C HIS A 583 16.90 -36.89 -4.13
N GLU A 584 16.04 -35.94 -4.47
CA GLU A 584 15.19 -36.03 -5.68
C GLU A 584 16.05 -36.01 -6.95
N THR A 585 17.05 -35.13 -7.05
CA THR A 585 17.94 -35.06 -8.22
C THR A 585 18.87 -36.26 -8.35
N SER A 586 19.17 -36.99 -7.28
CA SER A 586 19.98 -38.22 -7.33
C SER A 586 19.18 -39.48 -7.67
N GLN A 587 17.85 -39.41 -7.64
CA GLN A 587 16.97 -40.51 -8.06
C GLN A 587 16.55 -40.42 -9.54
N ASP A 588 16.71 -39.24 -10.18
CA ASP A 588 16.43 -39.02 -11.59
C ASP A 588 17.69 -39.22 -12.49
N LEU A 589 18.85 -39.61 -11.93
CA LEU A 589 20.07 -40.04 -12.60
C LEU A 589 20.29 -41.53 -12.44
#